data_7ee87eccdfb519e8f3cadeb96b6a6387
#
_entry.id   7ee87eccdfb519e8f3cadeb96b6a6387
#
_cell.length_a   1.000
_cell.length_b   1.000
_cell.length_c   1.000
_cell.angle_alpha   90.00
_cell.angle_beta   90.00
_cell.angle_gamma   90.00
#
_symmetry.space_group_name_H-M   'P 1'
#
loop_
_entity.id
_entity.type
_entity.pdbx_description
1 polymer ?
#
loop_
_entity_poly.entity_id
_entity_poly.type
_entity_poly.pdbx_seq_one_letter_code
_entity_poly.pdbx_strand_id
1 'polypeptide(L)'
;PDYIPGNRIFDPLSQDEEIKELSKRVLQRTESLSDKLEQLTSSEVPIVGSFSQRNVMSHEDFFDRLCSEVINVSKQKIYPQWLPVNAWYFGGTVKLDVFCDEQYIKMIEKYNVKICLDMCHVILSANSNGANYKQWLDRLMPYSGHLHLAEAIGEDGEGLPLGTGLPVDYSQFLKSEDMKVIEVWQGHFDEGYGFKQAVQYLLDY
;
A
#
# COMPACT_ATOMS: atom_id res chain seq x y z
N PRO A 1 -8.57 3.89 -0.39
CA PRO A 1 -8.41 5.33 -0.14
C PRO A 1 -8.58 5.64 1.34
N ASP A 2 -7.66 6.42 1.85
CA ASP A 2 -7.54 6.76 3.26
C ASP A 2 -8.46 7.92 3.69
N TYR A 3 -9.47 8.18 2.90
CA TYR A 3 -10.37 9.30 3.11
C TYR A 3 -11.49 8.98 4.08
N ILE A 4 -11.54 9.73 5.17
CA ILE A 4 -12.68 9.79 6.08
C ILE A 4 -13.39 11.14 5.90
N PRO A 5 -14.74 11.20 5.88
CA PRO A 5 -15.46 12.47 5.76
C PRO A 5 -14.97 13.53 6.74
N GLY A 6 -14.75 14.76 6.24
CA GLY A 6 -14.20 15.87 7.03
C GLY A 6 -12.69 16.05 6.91
N ASN A 7 -12.07 15.61 5.80
CA ASN A 7 -10.61 15.67 5.56
C ASN A 7 -9.78 14.99 6.64
N ARG A 8 -10.30 13.93 7.20
CA ARG A 8 -9.58 13.11 8.19
C ARG A 8 -8.94 11.91 7.49
N ILE A 9 -7.79 11.52 8.00
CA ILE A 9 -7.05 10.37 7.47
C ILE A 9 -7.55 9.10 8.15
N PHE A 10 -7.64 8.00 7.38
CA PHE A 10 -7.91 6.68 7.94
C PHE A 10 -6.76 6.28 8.86
N ASP A 11 -7.07 6.12 10.14
CA ASP A 11 -6.12 5.70 11.17
C ASP A 11 -6.85 4.94 12.28
N PRO A 12 -7.00 3.62 12.15
CA PRO A 12 -7.68 2.80 13.16
C PRO A 12 -6.90 2.66 14.48
N LEU A 13 -5.63 3.08 14.48
CA LEU A 13 -4.77 3.09 15.66
C LEU A 13 -4.62 4.47 16.29
N SER A 14 -5.37 5.46 15.79
CA SER A 14 -5.31 6.84 16.28
C SER A 14 -5.51 6.95 17.79
N GLN A 15 -4.85 7.95 18.38
CA GLN A 15 -5.12 8.38 19.76
C GLN A 15 -6.36 9.27 19.86
N ASP A 16 -6.82 9.82 18.74
CA ASP A 16 -8.11 10.52 18.65
C ASP A 16 -9.22 9.49 18.49
N GLU A 17 -10.04 9.33 19.51
CA GLU A 17 -11.11 8.33 19.55
C GLU A 17 -12.14 8.53 18.43
N GLU A 18 -12.39 9.76 17.98
CA GLU A 18 -13.31 10.00 16.86
C GLU A 18 -12.74 9.45 15.54
N ILE A 19 -11.45 9.72 15.27
CA ILE A 19 -10.75 9.21 14.09
C ILE A 19 -10.68 7.68 14.14
N LYS A 20 -10.32 7.13 15.29
CA LYS A 20 -10.24 5.69 15.52
C LYS A 20 -11.57 4.98 15.24
N GLU A 21 -12.67 5.50 15.82
CA GLU A 21 -13.99 4.91 15.63
C GLU A 21 -14.53 5.06 14.20
N LEU A 22 -14.23 6.16 13.53
CA LEU A 22 -14.58 6.34 12.12
C LEU A 22 -13.79 5.36 11.24
N SER A 23 -12.50 5.20 11.50
CA SER A 23 -11.62 4.28 10.78
C SER A 23 -12.06 2.83 10.95
N LYS A 24 -12.42 2.41 12.16
CA LYS A 24 -12.98 1.09 12.42
C LYS A 24 -14.28 0.84 11.64
N ARG A 25 -15.16 1.83 11.56
CA ARG A 25 -16.40 1.71 10.75
C ARG A 25 -16.10 1.58 9.25
N VAL A 26 -15.10 2.30 8.75
CA VAL A 26 -14.65 2.17 7.36
C VAL A 26 -14.14 0.75 7.11
N LEU A 27 -13.28 0.24 8.00
CA LEU A 27 -12.76 -1.12 7.90
C LEU A 27 -13.88 -2.16 7.89
N GLN A 28 -14.82 -2.10 8.83
CA GLN A 28 -15.96 -3.01 8.88
C GLN A 28 -16.82 -3.00 7.61
N ARG A 29 -17.01 -1.83 6.99
CA ARG A 29 -17.70 -1.73 5.71
C ARG A 29 -16.91 -2.37 4.58
N THR A 30 -15.60 -2.20 4.57
CA THR A 30 -14.70 -2.80 3.59
C THR A 30 -14.69 -4.33 3.74
N GLU A 31 -14.65 -4.85 4.97
CA GLU A 31 -14.79 -6.28 5.26
C GLU A 31 -16.12 -6.83 4.72
N SER A 32 -17.23 -6.13 4.99
CA SER A 32 -18.55 -6.54 4.48
C SER A 32 -18.64 -6.51 2.96
N LEU A 33 -17.91 -5.61 2.30
CA LEU A 33 -17.83 -5.57 0.84
C LEU A 33 -16.97 -6.73 0.32
N SER A 34 -15.82 -6.99 0.93
CA SER A 34 -14.95 -8.11 0.61
C SER A 34 -15.72 -9.43 0.71
N ASP A 35 -16.43 -9.69 1.82
CA ASP A 35 -17.31 -10.86 2.00
C ASP A 35 -18.30 -11.05 0.84
N LYS A 36 -18.96 -9.96 0.43
CA LYS A 36 -19.92 -10.02 -0.68
C LYS A 36 -19.27 -10.33 -2.02
N LEU A 37 -18.10 -9.74 -2.26
CA LEU A 37 -17.33 -9.98 -3.49
C LEU A 37 -16.83 -11.42 -3.54
N GLU A 38 -16.37 -11.98 -2.43
CA GLU A 38 -15.97 -13.39 -2.32
C GLU A 38 -17.13 -14.33 -2.66
N GLN A 39 -18.33 -14.03 -2.13
CA GLN A 39 -19.54 -14.81 -2.45
C GLN A 39 -19.91 -14.75 -3.92
N LEU A 40 -19.70 -13.60 -4.58
CA LEU A 40 -20.02 -13.41 -5.99
C LEU A 40 -18.97 -14.01 -6.94
N THR A 41 -17.70 -13.94 -6.55
CA THR A 41 -16.58 -14.36 -7.41
C THR A 41 -16.11 -15.78 -7.11
N SER A 42 -16.49 -16.35 -5.96
CA SER A 42 -15.96 -17.59 -5.42
C SER A 42 -14.42 -17.58 -5.28
N SER A 43 -13.85 -16.39 -5.08
CA SER A 43 -12.42 -16.15 -4.94
C SER A 43 -12.17 -15.31 -3.71
N GLU A 44 -11.02 -15.50 -3.06
CA GLU A 44 -10.58 -14.64 -1.97
C GLU A 44 -10.42 -13.19 -2.46
N VAL A 45 -10.95 -12.23 -1.71
CA VAL A 45 -10.85 -10.80 -1.99
C VAL A 45 -10.18 -10.11 -0.81
N PRO A 46 -8.85 -9.97 -0.83
CA PRO A 46 -8.12 -9.36 0.27
C PRO A 46 -8.40 -7.86 0.38
N ILE A 47 -8.15 -7.32 1.56
CA ILE A 47 -8.22 -5.89 1.83
C ILE A 47 -6.81 -5.32 1.83
N VAL A 48 -6.60 -4.26 1.08
CA VAL A 48 -5.41 -3.42 1.17
C VAL A 48 -5.78 -2.15 1.90
N GLY A 49 -5.00 -1.81 2.92
CA GLY A 49 -5.21 -0.60 3.71
C GLY A 49 -3.90 0.11 4.02
N SER A 50 -3.94 1.44 3.98
CA SER A 50 -2.78 2.25 4.33
C SER A 50 -2.73 2.48 5.83
N PHE A 51 -1.65 2.02 6.46
CA PHE A 51 -1.41 2.08 7.89
C PHE A 51 -0.10 2.83 8.20
N SER A 52 0.17 3.89 7.45
CA SER A 52 1.44 4.59 7.48
C SER A 52 1.64 5.50 8.67
N GLN A 53 0.58 5.81 9.42
CA GLN A 53 0.66 6.72 10.55
C GLN A 53 1.02 5.99 11.83
N ARG A 54 2.28 6.11 12.23
CA ARG A 54 2.76 5.61 13.53
C ARG A 54 2.49 6.59 14.67
N ASN A 55 2.28 7.88 14.35
CA ASN A 55 2.17 8.96 15.34
C ASN A 55 3.41 9.03 16.23
N VAL A 56 3.19 9.00 17.55
CA VAL A 56 4.28 9.02 18.55
C VAL A 56 4.64 7.62 19.07
N MET A 57 4.10 6.56 18.47
CA MET A 57 4.38 5.19 18.88
C MET A 57 5.77 4.73 18.41
N SER A 58 6.39 3.82 19.16
CA SER A 58 7.53 3.07 18.68
C SER A 58 7.12 2.15 17.52
N HIS A 59 8.07 1.68 16.70
CA HIS A 59 7.77 0.69 15.66
C HIS A 59 7.17 -0.59 16.25
N GLU A 60 7.67 -1.02 17.41
CA GLU A 60 7.17 -2.23 18.08
C GLU A 60 5.74 -2.06 18.55
N ASP A 61 5.41 -0.97 19.24
CA ASP A 61 4.04 -0.71 19.71
C ASP A 61 3.08 -0.56 18.52
N PHE A 62 3.53 0.06 17.44
CA PHE A 62 2.71 0.21 16.24
C PHE A 62 2.37 -1.15 15.62
N PHE A 63 3.38 -2.02 15.41
CA PHE A 63 3.15 -3.35 14.82
C PHE A 63 2.36 -4.27 15.76
N ASP A 64 2.61 -4.20 17.06
CA ASP A 64 1.84 -4.96 18.04
C ASP A 64 0.34 -4.60 17.97
N ARG A 65 0.04 -3.31 17.96
CA ARG A 65 -1.33 -2.83 17.82
C ARG A 65 -1.93 -3.10 16.43
N LEU A 66 -1.17 -2.90 15.36
CA LEU A 66 -1.62 -3.22 14.01
C LEU A 66 -2.03 -4.69 13.91
N CYS A 67 -1.23 -5.59 14.43
CA CYS A 67 -1.55 -7.02 14.43
C CYS A 67 -2.71 -7.34 15.36
N SER A 68 -2.70 -6.86 16.61
CA SER A 68 -3.71 -7.24 17.61
C SER A 68 -5.06 -6.57 17.41
N GLU A 69 -5.10 -5.31 16.95
CA GLU A 69 -6.33 -4.54 16.81
C GLU A 69 -6.91 -4.56 15.37
N VAL A 70 -6.13 -4.94 14.37
CA VAL A 70 -6.54 -4.87 12.97
C VAL A 70 -6.39 -6.21 12.25
N ILE A 71 -5.16 -6.71 12.05
CA ILE A 71 -4.90 -7.85 11.17
C ILE A 71 -5.50 -9.15 11.74
N ASN A 72 -5.22 -9.46 13.01
CA ASN A 72 -5.62 -10.72 13.62
C ASN A 72 -7.09 -10.77 14.06
N VAL A 73 -7.77 -9.63 14.09
CA VAL A 73 -9.20 -9.58 14.44
C VAL A 73 -10.10 -9.56 13.22
N SER A 74 -9.57 -9.24 12.05
CA SER A 74 -10.30 -9.30 10.79
C SER A 74 -10.55 -10.74 10.36
N LYS A 75 -11.71 -10.97 9.75
CA LYS A 75 -12.02 -12.23 9.07
C LYS A 75 -11.41 -12.30 7.67
N GLN A 76 -11.11 -11.16 7.11
CA GLN A 76 -10.53 -11.02 5.79
C GLN A 76 -9.01 -10.92 5.88
N LYS A 77 -8.31 -11.34 4.84
CA LYS A 77 -6.89 -11.05 4.70
C LYS A 77 -6.68 -9.56 4.53
N ILE A 78 -5.91 -8.97 5.42
CA ILE A 78 -5.49 -7.57 5.33
C ILE A 78 -4.01 -7.52 5.00
N TYR A 79 -3.69 -6.84 3.91
CA TYR A 79 -2.32 -6.50 3.54
C TYR A 79 -2.08 -5.01 3.81
N PRO A 80 -1.33 -4.67 4.86
CA PRO A 80 -0.98 -3.29 5.12
C PRO A 80 -0.10 -2.74 4.01
N GLN A 81 -0.43 -1.53 3.56
CA GLN A 81 0.33 -0.73 2.61
C GLN A 81 0.89 0.48 3.33
N TRP A 82 2.11 0.86 3.04
CA TRP A 82 2.70 2.11 3.51
C TRP A 82 2.71 3.12 2.38
N LEU A 83 2.21 4.32 2.65
CA LEU A 83 2.25 5.44 1.74
C LEU A 83 3.67 6.03 1.66
N PRO A 84 4.00 6.75 0.58
CA PRO A 84 5.29 7.44 0.49
C PRO A 84 5.43 8.52 1.57
N VAL A 85 6.67 8.92 1.88
CA VAL A 85 6.95 9.92 2.92
C VAL A 85 6.21 11.23 2.68
N ASN A 86 6.12 11.65 1.42
CA ASN A 86 5.34 12.80 1.00
C ASN A 86 4.03 12.33 0.36
N ALA A 87 3.06 11.95 1.18
CA ALA A 87 1.75 11.54 0.69
C ALA A 87 0.85 12.73 0.46
N TRP A 88 0.17 12.76 -0.68
CA TRP A 88 -0.79 13.80 -1.01
C TRP A 88 -2.21 13.39 -0.62
N TYR A 89 -2.86 14.24 0.16
CA TYR A 89 -4.25 14.07 0.56
C TYR A 89 -5.10 15.26 0.15
N PHE A 90 -6.41 15.09 0.14
CA PHE A 90 -7.35 16.20 -0.07
C PHE A 90 -7.11 17.31 0.99
N GLY A 91 -6.44 18.37 0.59
CA GLY A 91 -6.11 19.50 1.46
C GLY A 91 -4.62 19.72 1.70
N GLY A 92 -3.75 18.94 1.10
CA GLY A 92 -2.31 19.18 1.14
C GLY A 92 -1.45 17.94 1.29
N THR A 93 -0.16 18.16 1.38
CA THR A 93 0.84 17.12 1.57
C THR A 93 1.06 16.83 3.06
N VAL A 94 1.05 15.59 3.43
CA VAL A 94 1.37 15.10 4.78
C VAL A 94 2.69 14.36 4.73
N LYS A 95 3.57 14.61 5.71
CA LYS A 95 4.78 13.80 5.91
C LYS A 95 4.46 12.61 6.79
N LEU A 96 4.79 11.43 6.28
CA LEU A 96 4.61 10.14 6.95
C LEU A 96 5.96 9.54 7.35
N ASP A 97 5.91 8.45 8.09
CA ASP A 97 7.12 7.70 8.46
C ASP A 97 7.77 7.07 7.22
N VAL A 98 9.09 7.08 7.19
CA VAL A 98 9.86 6.35 6.18
C VAL A 98 9.77 4.85 6.45
N PHE A 99 9.24 4.08 5.50
CA PHE A 99 9.17 2.64 5.64
C PHE A 99 10.32 1.89 4.94
N CYS A 100 11.09 2.53 4.08
CA CYS A 100 12.36 2.01 3.60
C CYS A 100 13.43 2.12 4.70
N ASP A 101 13.24 1.37 5.77
CA ASP A 101 14.02 1.37 7.00
C ASP A 101 14.17 -0.08 7.50
N GLU A 102 15.37 -0.39 8.02
CA GLU A 102 15.69 -1.70 8.60
C GLU A 102 14.74 -2.11 9.73
N GLN A 103 14.25 -1.15 10.49
CA GLN A 103 13.32 -1.45 11.58
C GLN A 103 11.98 -1.98 11.08
N TYR A 104 11.48 -1.48 9.96
CA TYR A 104 10.27 -2.02 9.34
C TYR A 104 10.44 -3.48 8.92
N ILE A 105 11.54 -3.83 8.29
CA ILE A 105 11.81 -5.23 7.92
C ILE A 105 11.84 -6.12 9.16
N LYS A 106 12.57 -5.71 10.21
CA LYS A 106 12.62 -6.46 11.47
C LYS A 106 11.23 -6.66 12.10
N MET A 107 10.37 -5.66 12.00
CA MET A 107 9.00 -5.77 12.53
C MET A 107 8.13 -6.68 11.65
N ILE A 108 8.21 -6.53 10.33
CA ILE A 108 7.53 -7.42 9.38
C ILE A 108 7.90 -8.89 9.67
N GLU A 109 9.19 -9.17 9.86
CA GLU A 109 9.67 -10.51 10.22
C GLU A 109 9.18 -10.97 11.59
N LYS A 110 9.35 -10.14 12.62
CA LYS A 110 8.97 -10.44 14.00
C LYS A 110 7.49 -10.81 14.12
N TYR A 111 6.62 -10.06 13.44
CA TYR A 111 5.17 -10.23 13.49
C TYR A 111 4.63 -11.13 12.38
N ASN A 112 5.51 -11.61 11.48
CA ASN A 112 5.15 -12.43 10.33
C ASN A 112 4.03 -11.80 9.47
N VAL A 113 4.13 -10.50 9.22
CA VAL A 113 3.15 -9.74 8.46
C VAL A 113 3.44 -9.86 6.97
N LYS A 114 2.43 -10.15 6.18
CA LYS A 114 2.49 -9.96 4.72
C LYS A 114 1.98 -8.57 4.38
N ILE A 115 2.62 -7.91 3.42
CA ILE A 115 2.33 -6.52 3.04
C ILE A 115 1.75 -6.43 1.62
N CYS A 116 1.03 -5.36 1.35
CA CYS A 116 0.88 -4.89 -0.01
C CYS A 116 2.14 -4.11 -0.39
N LEU A 117 2.95 -4.68 -1.26
CA LEU A 117 4.13 -4.03 -1.79
C LEU A 117 3.71 -3.12 -2.95
N ASP A 118 3.65 -1.83 -2.65
CA ASP A 118 3.43 -0.80 -3.66
C ASP A 118 4.78 -0.32 -4.21
N MET A 119 5.02 -0.66 -5.46
CA MET A 119 6.28 -0.35 -6.13
C MET A 119 6.56 1.15 -6.19
N CYS A 120 5.52 1.93 -6.49
CA CYS A 120 5.59 3.38 -6.57
C CYS A 120 5.99 3.99 -5.21
N HIS A 121 5.34 3.57 -4.13
CA HIS A 121 5.60 4.06 -2.78
C HIS A 121 7.01 3.70 -2.29
N VAL A 122 7.52 2.53 -2.65
CA VAL A 122 8.92 2.15 -2.35
C VAL A 122 9.90 3.08 -3.06
N ILE A 123 9.68 3.36 -4.35
CA ILE A 123 10.54 4.26 -5.12
C ILE A 123 10.59 5.65 -4.48
N LEU A 124 9.43 6.23 -4.20
CA LEU A 124 9.33 7.57 -3.62
C LEU A 124 9.95 7.65 -2.22
N SER A 125 9.68 6.65 -1.38
CA SER A 125 10.24 6.60 -0.02
C SER A 125 11.76 6.39 -0.02
N ALA A 126 12.27 5.56 -0.91
CA ALA A 126 13.71 5.40 -1.06
C ALA A 126 14.38 6.68 -1.56
N ASN A 127 13.79 7.35 -2.54
CA ASN A 127 14.31 8.62 -3.06
C ASN A 127 14.35 9.71 -1.98
N SER A 128 13.31 9.81 -1.14
CA SER A 128 13.21 10.85 -0.11
C SER A 128 14.28 10.72 0.99
N ASN A 129 14.86 9.54 1.18
CA ASN A 129 15.95 9.32 2.15
C ASN A 129 17.30 8.97 1.51
N GLY A 130 17.41 9.09 0.18
CA GLY A 130 18.64 8.82 -0.55
C GLY A 130 19.02 7.34 -0.64
N ALA A 131 18.05 6.44 -0.42
CA ALA A 131 18.27 5.00 -0.49
C ALA A 131 18.14 4.47 -1.94
N ASN A 132 18.66 3.28 -2.18
CA ASN A 132 18.52 2.60 -3.46
C ASN A 132 17.19 1.86 -3.54
N TYR A 133 16.23 2.38 -4.31
CA TYR A 133 14.89 1.79 -4.45
C TYR A 133 14.92 0.35 -4.99
N LYS A 134 15.85 -0.01 -5.88
CA LYS A 134 15.96 -1.38 -6.43
C LYS A 134 16.28 -2.37 -5.32
N GLN A 135 17.23 -2.03 -4.46
CA GLN A 135 17.56 -2.88 -3.30
C GLN A 135 16.38 -3.01 -2.34
N TRP A 136 15.60 -1.95 -2.15
CA TRP A 136 14.44 -2.00 -1.28
C TRP A 136 13.29 -2.82 -1.88
N LEU A 137 13.06 -2.73 -3.17
CA LEU A 137 12.11 -3.61 -3.87
C LEU A 137 12.50 -5.08 -3.71
N ASP A 138 13.76 -5.43 -3.97
CA ASP A 138 14.28 -6.79 -3.82
C ASP A 138 14.14 -7.32 -2.38
N ARG A 139 14.38 -6.46 -1.40
CA ARG A 139 14.33 -6.82 0.03
C ARG A 139 12.92 -6.97 0.57
N LEU A 140 11.97 -6.19 0.06
CA LEU A 140 10.57 -6.22 0.51
C LEU A 140 9.74 -7.28 -0.24
N MET A 141 10.14 -7.66 -1.45
CA MET A 141 9.45 -8.66 -2.26
C MET A 141 9.15 -9.98 -1.54
N PRO A 142 10.04 -10.57 -0.72
CA PRO A 142 9.75 -11.80 0.02
C PRO A 142 8.60 -11.70 1.03
N TYR A 143 8.26 -10.49 1.45
CA TYR A 143 7.19 -10.22 2.42
C TYR A 143 5.89 -9.81 1.75
N SER A 144 5.84 -9.71 0.42
CA SER A 144 4.62 -9.37 -0.28
C SER A 144 3.55 -10.45 -0.16
N GLY A 145 2.33 -10.06 -0.24
CA GLY A 145 1.14 -10.88 -0.37
C GLY A 145 0.16 -10.26 -1.36
N HIS A 146 0.46 -9.02 -1.76
CA HIS A 146 -0.27 -8.24 -2.75
C HIS A 146 0.66 -7.22 -3.38
N LEU A 147 0.50 -6.93 -4.65
CA LEU A 147 1.37 -6.04 -5.42
C LEU A 147 0.57 -4.91 -6.06
N HIS A 148 1.01 -3.66 -5.87
CA HIS A 148 0.55 -2.52 -6.63
C HIS A 148 1.64 -2.07 -7.61
N LEU A 149 1.27 -1.95 -8.89
CA LEU A 149 2.19 -1.67 -9.97
C LEU A 149 1.87 -0.32 -10.62
N ALA A 150 2.72 0.63 -10.36
CA ALA A 150 2.82 1.91 -11.05
C ALA A 150 4.26 2.40 -10.96
N GLU A 151 4.67 3.30 -11.82
CA GLU A 151 6.01 3.88 -11.72
C GLU A 151 6.00 5.22 -11.00
N ALA A 152 7.18 5.67 -10.63
CA ALA A 152 7.37 6.91 -9.92
C ALA A 152 8.66 7.62 -10.33
N ILE A 153 8.73 8.92 -10.06
CA ILE A 153 9.92 9.74 -10.26
C ILE A 153 10.01 10.82 -9.17
N GLY A 154 11.25 11.14 -8.76
CA GLY A 154 11.45 12.14 -7.70
C GLY A 154 10.97 11.68 -6.34
N GLU A 155 10.37 12.59 -5.57
CA GLU A 155 9.89 12.34 -4.21
C GLU A 155 8.36 12.37 -4.09
N ASP A 156 7.64 12.80 -5.15
CA ASP A 156 6.20 13.02 -5.15
C ASP A 156 5.51 12.70 -6.50
N GLY A 157 6.27 12.26 -7.49
CA GLY A 157 5.72 11.88 -8.81
C GLY A 157 5.25 10.43 -8.81
N GLU A 158 4.07 10.17 -8.24
CA GLU A 158 3.51 8.83 -8.09
C GLU A 158 2.54 8.46 -9.22
N GLY A 159 2.28 7.17 -9.40
CA GLY A 159 1.23 6.66 -10.28
C GLY A 159 1.52 6.81 -11.76
N LEU A 160 2.79 6.88 -12.16
CA LEU A 160 3.17 7.04 -13.55
C LEU A 160 2.89 5.78 -14.37
N PRO A 161 2.61 5.94 -15.68
CA PRO A 161 2.51 4.81 -16.60
C PRO A 161 3.80 3.96 -16.60
N LEU A 162 3.64 2.66 -16.74
CA LEU A 162 4.79 1.74 -16.78
C LEU A 162 5.70 2.07 -17.97
N GLY A 163 7.01 2.06 -17.74
CA GLY A 163 8.04 2.42 -18.71
C GLY A 163 8.35 3.92 -18.81
N THR A 164 7.73 4.78 -17.99
CA THR A 164 7.92 6.25 -18.07
C THR A 164 8.61 6.87 -16.84
N GLY A 165 8.67 6.15 -15.74
CA GLY A 165 9.33 6.60 -14.51
C GLY A 165 10.78 6.13 -14.40
N LEU A 166 11.21 5.84 -13.18
CA LEU A 166 12.52 5.24 -12.94
C LEU A 166 12.54 3.76 -13.38
N PRO A 167 13.65 3.29 -13.97
CA PRO A 167 13.69 1.93 -14.54
C PRO A 167 13.58 0.84 -13.47
N VAL A 168 12.58 -0.01 -13.61
CA VAL A 168 12.29 -1.17 -12.74
C VAL A 168 12.43 -2.46 -13.54
N ASP A 169 12.96 -3.51 -12.89
CA ASP A 169 12.90 -4.87 -13.40
C ASP A 169 11.58 -5.52 -12.96
N TYR A 170 10.67 -5.72 -13.91
CA TYR A 170 9.36 -6.32 -13.63
C TYR A 170 9.39 -7.84 -13.49
N SER A 171 10.49 -8.50 -13.85
CA SER A 171 10.54 -9.96 -13.93
C SER A 171 10.22 -10.65 -12.60
N GLN A 172 10.62 -10.07 -11.47
CA GLN A 172 10.31 -10.61 -10.14
C GLN A 172 8.82 -10.46 -9.79
N PHE A 173 8.21 -9.34 -10.17
CA PHE A 173 6.77 -9.09 -9.95
C PHE A 173 5.92 -10.02 -10.81
N LEU A 174 6.30 -10.23 -12.07
CA LEU A 174 5.58 -11.12 -12.99
C LEU A 174 5.67 -12.60 -12.58
N LYS A 175 6.79 -13.02 -11.98
CA LYS A 175 6.99 -14.39 -11.46
C LYS A 175 6.25 -14.66 -10.15
N SER A 176 5.91 -13.63 -9.38
CA SER A 176 5.15 -13.80 -8.14
C SER A 176 3.74 -14.33 -8.42
N GLU A 177 3.24 -15.19 -7.54
CA GLU A 177 1.85 -15.65 -7.55
C GLU A 177 0.90 -14.64 -6.87
N ASP A 178 1.44 -13.61 -6.21
CA ASP A 178 0.64 -12.60 -5.55
C ASP A 178 -0.27 -11.86 -6.53
N MET A 179 -1.45 -11.47 -6.05
CA MET A 179 -2.37 -10.64 -6.83
C MET A 179 -1.71 -9.30 -7.19
N LYS A 180 -1.87 -8.90 -8.44
CA LYS A 180 -1.30 -7.67 -8.99
C LYS A 180 -2.40 -6.70 -9.37
N VAL A 181 -2.31 -5.47 -8.88
CA VAL A 181 -3.19 -4.37 -9.26
C VAL A 181 -2.36 -3.30 -9.96
N ILE A 182 -2.82 -2.86 -11.12
CA ILE A 182 -2.23 -1.72 -11.84
C ILE A 182 -2.86 -0.45 -11.29
N GLU A 183 -2.04 0.44 -10.74
CA GLU A 183 -2.48 1.65 -10.04
C GLU A 183 -1.97 2.92 -10.73
N VAL A 184 -2.01 2.94 -12.05
CA VAL A 184 -1.63 4.10 -12.86
C VAL A 184 -2.66 5.22 -12.69
N TRP A 185 -2.19 6.42 -12.32
CA TRP A 185 -3.04 7.60 -12.18
C TRP A 185 -3.78 7.91 -13.47
N GLN A 186 -5.06 8.23 -13.32
CA GLN A 186 -5.96 8.51 -14.45
C GLN A 186 -6.05 7.37 -15.49
N GLY A 187 -5.57 6.18 -15.17
CA GLY A 187 -5.58 5.03 -16.06
C GLY A 187 -6.99 4.62 -16.54
N HIS A 188 -8.03 5.06 -15.81
CA HIS A 188 -9.44 4.83 -16.13
C HIS A 188 -9.99 5.79 -17.20
N PHE A 189 -9.30 6.89 -17.52
CA PHE A 189 -9.72 7.81 -18.56
C PHE A 189 -9.63 7.16 -19.94
N ASP A 190 -10.35 7.73 -20.91
CA ASP A 190 -10.39 7.24 -22.28
C ASP A 190 -10.66 5.72 -22.36
N GLU A 191 -11.73 5.29 -21.71
CA GLU A 191 -12.16 3.87 -21.64
C GLU A 191 -11.08 2.94 -21.01
N GLY A 192 -10.32 3.45 -20.06
CA GLY A 192 -9.28 2.69 -19.37
C GLY A 192 -8.00 2.55 -20.20
N TYR A 193 -7.72 3.51 -21.06
CA TYR A 193 -6.55 3.47 -21.94
C TYR A 193 -5.23 3.27 -21.18
N GLY A 194 -5.01 4.00 -20.07
CA GLY A 194 -3.79 3.85 -19.27
C GLY A 194 -3.63 2.46 -18.68
N PHE A 195 -4.73 1.83 -18.23
CA PHE A 195 -4.66 0.44 -17.74
C PHE A 195 -4.38 -0.56 -18.86
N LYS A 196 -5.00 -0.37 -20.03
CA LYS A 196 -4.74 -1.23 -21.20
C LYS A 196 -3.27 -1.14 -21.65
N GLN A 197 -2.70 0.06 -21.66
CA GLN A 197 -1.29 0.27 -21.96
C GLN A 197 -0.36 -0.39 -20.94
N ALA A 198 -0.66 -0.28 -19.66
CA ALA A 198 0.13 -0.92 -18.61
C ALA A 198 0.09 -2.46 -18.71
N VAL A 199 -1.09 -3.04 -18.99
CA VAL A 199 -1.21 -4.48 -19.24
C VAL A 199 -0.37 -4.90 -20.46
N GLN A 200 -0.47 -4.15 -21.57
CA GLN A 200 0.30 -4.46 -22.79
C GLN A 200 1.81 -4.37 -22.50
N TYR A 201 2.26 -3.33 -21.79
CA TYR A 201 3.66 -3.19 -21.40
C TYR A 201 4.18 -4.41 -20.62
N LEU A 202 3.39 -4.93 -19.67
CA LEU A 202 3.77 -6.11 -18.88
C LEU A 202 3.73 -7.41 -19.69
N LEU A 203 2.88 -7.50 -20.70
CA LEU A 203 2.83 -8.67 -21.60
C LEU A 203 4.01 -8.70 -22.57
N ASP A 204 4.56 -7.54 -22.91
CA ASP A 204 5.69 -7.40 -23.84
C ASP A 204 7.05 -7.45 -23.10
N TYR A 205 7.04 -7.43 -21.74
CA TYR A 205 8.23 -7.47 -20.89
C TYR A 205 8.82 -8.87 -20.79
#